data_abc7dcef23cdc9b4cf3c982853f4b9f1
#
_entry.id   abc7dcef23cdc9b4cf3c982853f4b9f1
#
_cell.length_a   1.000
_cell.length_b   1.000
_cell.length_c   1.000
_cell.angle_alpha   90.00
_cell.angle_beta   90.00
_cell.angle_gamma   90.00
#
_symmetry.space_group_name_H-M   'P 1'
#
loop_
_entity.id
_entity.type
_entity.pdbx_description
1 polymer ?
#
loop_
_entity_poly.entity_id
_entity_poly.type
_entity_poly.pdbx_seq_one_letter_code
_entity_poly.pdbx_strand_id
1 'polypeptide(L)'
;MDADLYGYKWARDNVGQSGATIYRLYGKPDAPELFLKHGKGSVANDVTDEMVRLNWLTEFMPLPTIKHFIRTPDDAWLLTTAIPGKTAFQVLEEYPDSGENIVDALAVFLRRLHSIPVCNCPFNGDRVFRLAQAQSRMNNGLVGASDFDDERNGWPVEQVWKEMHKLLPFSPDSVVTHGDFSLDNLIFDEGKLIGCIDVGR
;
A
#
# COMPACT_ATOMS: atom_id res chain seq x y z
N MET A 1 -20.77 -9.44 -15.12
CA MET A 1 -20.53 -10.50 -14.11
C MET A 1 -20.74 -9.82 -12.77
N ASP A 2 -21.90 -10.09 -12.15
CA ASP A 2 -22.27 -9.40 -10.91
C ASP A 2 -21.58 -10.08 -9.74
N ALA A 3 -20.79 -9.30 -8.98
CA ALA A 3 -20.28 -9.79 -7.70
C ALA A 3 -21.47 -9.98 -6.77
N ASP A 4 -21.72 -11.20 -6.30
CA ASP A 4 -22.75 -11.47 -5.31
C ASP A 4 -22.34 -10.92 -3.95
N LEU A 5 -22.67 -9.65 -3.70
CA LEU A 5 -22.44 -8.96 -2.42
C LEU A 5 -23.64 -9.07 -1.47
N TYR A 6 -24.67 -9.80 -1.86
CA TYR A 6 -25.83 -10.04 -1.00
C TYR A 6 -25.43 -10.85 0.25
N GLY A 7 -25.94 -10.45 1.40
CA GLY A 7 -25.66 -11.10 2.68
C GLY A 7 -24.44 -10.58 3.43
N TYR A 8 -23.61 -9.70 2.82
CA TYR A 8 -22.55 -9.02 3.56
C TYR A 8 -23.08 -7.82 4.36
N LYS A 9 -22.53 -7.63 5.56
CA LYS A 9 -22.61 -6.37 6.29
C LYS A 9 -21.49 -5.46 5.80
N TRP A 10 -21.73 -4.15 5.79
CA TRP A 10 -20.80 -3.14 5.28
C TRP A 10 -20.39 -2.21 6.41
N ALA A 11 -19.11 -1.99 6.56
CA ALA A 11 -18.54 -0.97 7.42
C ALA A 11 -17.58 -0.10 6.61
N ARG A 12 -17.69 1.22 6.75
CA ARG A 12 -16.70 2.13 6.15
C ARG A 12 -15.40 2.03 6.95
N ASP A 13 -14.30 1.84 6.26
CA ASP A 13 -12.97 1.92 6.84
C ASP A 13 -12.46 3.36 6.73
N ASN A 14 -12.07 3.93 7.87
CA ASN A 14 -11.59 5.31 7.94
C ASN A 14 -10.06 5.40 8.21
N VAL A 15 -9.37 4.28 8.18
CA VAL A 15 -7.93 4.21 8.53
C VAL A 15 -7.02 4.71 7.39
N GLY A 16 -7.48 4.74 6.16
CA GLY A 16 -6.65 5.12 5.01
C GLY A 16 -6.59 6.63 4.72
N GLN A 17 -5.40 7.15 4.38
CA GLN A 17 -5.19 8.55 3.93
C GLN A 17 -5.11 8.69 2.39
N SER A 18 -5.47 7.65 1.64
CA SER A 18 -5.29 7.60 0.16
C SER A 18 -6.29 8.43 -0.64
N GLY A 19 -7.26 9.08 0.01
CA GLY A 19 -8.38 9.74 -0.67
C GLY A 19 -9.41 8.77 -1.26
N ALA A 20 -9.14 7.48 -1.29
CA ALA A 20 -10.10 6.45 -1.67
C ALA A 20 -11.10 6.19 -0.54
N THR A 21 -12.33 5.84 -0.90
CA THR A 21 -13.32 5.33 0.06
C THR A 21 -13.18 3.82 0.16
N ILE A 22 -13.00 3.30 1.36
CA ILE A 22 -12.80 1.87 1.62
C ILE A 22 -13.99 1.34 2.43
N TYR A 23 -14.53 0.19 2.03
CA TYR A 23 -15.54 -0.54 2.75
C TYR A 23 -15.06 -1.96 3.05
N ARG A 24 -15.19 -2.38 4.30
CA ARG A 24 -15.06 -3.77 4.72
C ARG A 24 -16.43 -4.44 4.60
N LEU A 25 -16.47 -5.58 3.93
CA LEU A 25 -17.66 -6.42 3.75
C LEU A 25 -17.45 -7.71 4.55
N TYR A 26 -18.31 -8.00 5.50
CA TYR A 26 -18.14 -9.08 6.48
C TYR A 26 -19.45 -9.76 6.87
N GLY A 27 -19.33 -10.88 7.58
CA GLY A 27 -20.46 -11.54 8.24
C GLY A 27 -21.38 -12.34 7.30
N LYS A 28 -20.99 -12.57 6.05
CA LYS A 28 -21.67 -13.52 5.17
C LYS A 28 -21.21 -14.93 5.52
N PRO A 29 -22.13 -15.89 5.84
CA PRO A 29 -21.76 -17.26 6.14
C PRO A 29 -20.99 -17.92 4.98
N ASP A 30 -20.00 -18.73 5.30
CA ASP A 30 -19.21 -19.51 4.36
C ASP A 30 -18.51 -18.71 3.24
N ALA A 31 -18.32 -17.40 3.47
CA ALA A 31 -17.66 -16.51 2.52
C ALA A 31 -16.54 -15.71 3.20
N PRO A 32 -15.42 -15.43 2.49
CA PRO A 32 -14.36 -14.61 3.02
C PRO A 32 -14.84 -13.16 3.21
N GLU A 33 -14.23 -12.45 4.15
CA GLU A 33 -14.37 -11.00 4.19
C GLU A 33 -13.74 -10.37 2.96
N LEU A 34 -14.30 -9.23 2.55
CA LEU A 34 -13.86 -8.51 1.37
C LEU A 34 -13.60 -7.04 1.72
N PHE A 35 -12.71 -6.41 0.94
CA PHE A 35 -12.54 -4.97 0.92
C PHE A 35 -12.92 -4.42 -0.45
N LEU A 36 -13.75 -3.39 -0.46
CA LEU A 36 -14.10 -2.61 -1.64
C LEU A 36 -13.44 -1.25 -1.52
N LYS A 37 -12.48 -0.96 -2.41
CA LYS A 37 -11.84 0.35 -2.54
C LYS A 37 -12.45 1.08 -3.73
N HIS A 38 -12.89 2.33 -3.52
CA HIS A 38 -13.44 3.20 -4.54
C HIS A 38 -12.64 4.49 -4.63
N GLY A 39 -12.13 4.80 -5.80
CA GLY A 39 -11.45 6.04 -6.14
C GLY A 39 -12.23 6.82 -7.18
N LYS A 40 -12.22 8.16 -7.08
CA LYS A 40 -12.83 9.07 -8.04
C LYS A 40 -11.80 10.10 -8.54
N GLY A 41 -11.93 10.51 -9.83
CA GLY A 41 -11.00 11.46 -10.44
C GLY A 41 -9.57 10.94 -10.47
N SER A 42 -8.60 11.68 -9.94
CA SER A 42 -7.19 11.26 -9.86
C SER A 42 -7.01 10.01 -8.98
N VAL A 43 -7.79 9.87 -7.91
CA VAL A 43 -7.73 8.69 -7.01
C VAL A 43 -8.17 7.41 -7.73
N ALA A 44 -8.98 7.50 -8.79
CA ALA A 44 -9.32 6.35 -9.62
C ALA A 44 -8.10 5.77 -10.36
N ASN A 45 -7.11 6.60 -10.67
CA ASN A 45 -5.85 6.14 -11.25
C ASN A 45 -5.02 5.38 -10.21
N ASP A 46 -4.95 5.87 -8.97
CA ASP A 46 -4.24 5.20 -7.87
C ASP A 46 -4.83 3.80 -7.60
N VAL A 47 -6.17 3.67 -7.57
CA VAL A 47 -6.86 2.38 -7.42
C VAL A 47 -6.59 1.45 -8.62
N THR A 48 -6.49 2.00 -9.82
CA THR A 48 -6.15 1.23 -11.02
C THR A 48 -4.72 0.73 -10.97
N ASP A 49 -3.79 1.60 -10.58
CA ASP A 49 -2.38 1.28 -10.42
C ASP A 49 -2.18 0.19 -9.35
N GLU A 50 -2.87 0.30 -8.22
CA GLU A 50 -2.86 -0.72 -7.17
C GLU A 50 -3.35 -2.07 -7.71
N MET A 51 -4.46 -2.10 -8.45
CA MET A 51 -4.99 -3.33 -9.04
C MET A 51 -3.97 -4.00 -9.96
N VAL A 52 -3.31 -3.25 -10.84
CA VAL A 52 -2.33 -3.81 -11.79
C VAL A 52 -1.11 -4.36 -11.04
N ARG A 53 -0.61 -3.64 -10.04
CA ARG A 53 0.53 -4.09 -9.22
C ARG A 53 0.18 -5.30 -8.36
N LEU A 54 -1.00 -5.29 -7.74
CA LEU A 54 -1.52 -6.41 -6.97
C LEU A 54 -1.62 -7.68 -7.83
N ASN A 55 -2.19 -7.56 -9.03
CA ASN A 55 -2.32 -8.68 -9.97
C ASN A 55 -0.97 -9.29 -10.34
N TRP A 56 0.03 -8.46 -10.60
CA TRP A 56 1.37 -8.94 -10.93
C TRP A 56 2.08 -9.56 -9.71
N LEU A 57 2.04 -8.90 -8.56
CA LEU A 57 2.83 -9.30 -7.38
C LEU A 57 2.27 -10.56 -6.70
N THR A 58 0.99 -10.90 -6.91
CA THR A 58 0.39 -12.15 -6.40
C THR A 58 1.08 -13.43 -6.91
N GLU A 59 1.83 -13.36 -8.01
CA GLU A 59 2.63 -14.48 -8.50
C GLU A 59 3.83 -14.80 -7.58
N PHE A 60 4.28 -13.83 -6.78
CA PHE A 60 5.52 -13.91 -5.99
C PHE A 60 5.27 -13.87 -4.48
N MET A 61 4.25 -13.15 -4.05
CA MET A 61 3.99 -12.82 -2.65
C MET A 61 2.54 -13.13 -2.27
N PRO A 62 2.28 -13.47 -1.00
CA PRO A 62 0.92 -13.62 -0.50
C PRO A 62 0.24 -12.24 -0.37
N LEU A 63 -0.80 -12.02 -1.15
CA LEU A 63 -1.54 -10.77 -1.27
C LEU A 63 -3.05 -11.03 -1.31
N PRO A 64 -3.89 -10.00 -1.12
CA PRO A 64 -5.32 -10.09 -1.35
C PRO A 64 -5.65 -10.58 -2.78
N THR A 65 -6.61 -11.46 -2.90
CA THR A 65 -7.08 -11.90 -4.23
C THR A 65 -8.06 -10.90 -4.79
N ILE A 66 -7.82 -10.45 -6.03
CA ILE A 66 -8.76 -9.59 -6.76
C ILE A 66 -10.01 -10.42 -7.11
N LYS A 67 -11.17 -9.94 -6.68
CA LYS A 67 -12.48 -10.51 -7.01
C LYS A 67 -13.14 -9.80 -8.16
N HIS A 68 -13.12 -8.47 -8.16
CA HIS A 68 -13.62 -7.65 -9.24
C HIS A 68 -12.84 -6.35 -9.37
N PHE A 69 -12.77 -5.84 -10.58
CA PHE A 69 -12.28 -4.51 -10.87
C PHE A 69 -13.17 -3.87 -11.93
N ILE A 70 -13.57 -2.63 -11.70
CA ILE A 70 -14.35 -1.83 -12.63
C ILE A 70 -13.66 -0.48 -12.78
N ARG A 71 -13.50 -0.02 -14.03
CA ARG A 71 -12.97 1.30 -14.37
C ARG A 71 -13.92 2.01 -15.32
N THR A 72 -14.30 3.22 -14.95
CA THR A 72 -14.99 4.19 -15.84
C THR A 72 -14.07 5.40 -16.05
N PRO A 73 -14.42 6.37 -16.91
CA PRO A 73 -13.58 7.56 -17.05
C PRO A 73 -13.25 8.27 -15.73
N ASP A 74 -14.20 8.34 -14.81
CA ASP A 74 -14.07 9.11 -13.56
C ASP A 74 -13.90 8.26 -12.30
N ASP A 75 -14.25 6.98 -12.33
CA ASP A 75 -14.28 6.14 -11.13
C ASP A 75 -13.55 4.82 -11.34
N ALA A 76 -12.98 4.27 -10.26
CA ALA A 76 -12.47 2.91 -10.19
C ALA A 76 -12.94 2.22 -8.91
N TRP A 77 -13.32 0.94 -9.04
CA TRP A 77 -13.70 0.07 -7.93
C TRP A 77 -12.84 -1.18 -7.96
N LEU A 78 -12.19 -1.48 -6.84
CA LEU A 78 -11.38 -2.68 -6.65
C LEU A 78 -11.95 -3.47 -5.49
N LEU A 79 -12.42 -4.69 -5.75
CA LEU A 79 -12.90 -5.63 -4.75
C LEU A 79 -11.88 -6.73 -4.56
N THR A 80 -11.40 -6.90 -3.33
CA THR A 80 -10.40 -7.91 -2.95
C THR A 80 -10.88 -8.75 -1.77
N THR A 81 -10.27 -9.93 -1.57
CA THR A 81 -10.41 -10.67 -0.31
C THR A 81 -9.64 -9.96 0.80
N ALA A 82 -10.11 -10.07 2.05
CA ALA A 82 -9.28 -9.78 3.21
C ALA A 82 -8.20 -10.87 3.37
N ILE A 83 -7.03 -10.50 3.87
CA ILE A 83 -6.09 -11.43 4.48
C ILE A 83 -6.48 -11.53 5.95
N PRO A 84 -6.84 -12.74 6.47
CA PRO A 84 -7.20 -12.88 7.88
C PRO A 84 -5.98 -12.64 8.77
N GLY A 85 -6.15 -11.89 9.85
CA GLY A 85 -5.05 -11.58 10.78
C GLY A 85 -5.10 -10.16 11.33
N LYS A 86 -4.00 -9.73 11.94
CA LYS A 86 -3.80 -8.39 12.50
C LYS A 86 -2.65 -7.71 11.78
N THR A 87 -2.70 -6.39 11.67
CA THR A 87 -1.53 -5.65 11.18
C THR A 87 -0.35 -5.78 12.16
N ALA A 88 0.87 -5.65 11.65
CA ALA A 88 2.06 -5.65 12.52
C ALA A 88 1.97 -4.57 13.61
N PHE A 89 1.36 -3.42 13.28
CA PHE A 89 1.10 -2.36 14.24
C PHE A 89 0.17 -2.84 15.37
N GLN A 90 -0.96 -3.46 15.03
CA GLN A 90 -1.91 -4.02 16.02
C GLN A 90 -1.29 -5.11 16.89
N VAL A 91 -0.42 -5.96 16.29
CA VAL A 91 0.32 -6.98 17.05
C VAL A 91 1.26 -6.33 18.05
N LEU A 92 1.98 -5.27 17.66
CA LEU A 92 2.91 -4.56 18.53
C LEU A 92 2.19 -3.82 19.66
N GLU A 93 1.00 -3.22 19.39
CA GLU A 93 0.18 -2.59 20.43
C GLU A 93 -0.33 -3.60 21.46
N GLU A 94 -0.76 -4.79 21.00
CA GLU A 94 -1.30 -5.83 21.88
C GLU A 94 -0.19 -6.60 22.64
N TYR A 95 0.97 -6.77 21.99
CA TYR A 95 2.12 -7.51 22.49
C TYR A 95 3.42 -6.71 22.32
N PRO A 96 3.70 -5.70 23.17
CA PRO A 96 4.86 -4.82 23.01
C PRO A 96 6.21 -5.56 22.97
N ASP A 97 6.31 -6.71 23.61
CA ASP A 97 7.52 -7.54 23.63
C ASP A 97 7.75 -8.33 22.33
N SER A 98 6.82 -8.26 21.37
CA SER A 98 6.94 -8.96 20.08
C SER A 98 7.84 -8.26 19.06
N GLY A 99 8.40 -7.09 19.38
CA GLY A 99 9.13 -6.24 18.45
C GLY A 99 10.27 -6.95 17.71
N GLU A 100 11.08 -7.76 18.42
CA GLU A 100 12.18 -8.51 17.80
C GLU A 100 11.68 -9.52 16.77
N ASN A 101 10.64 -10.29 17.12
CA ASN A 101 10.04 -11.27 16.22
C ASN A 101 9.42 -10.59 14.97
N ILE A 102 8.80 -9.42 15.15
CA ILE A 102 8.26 -8.63 14.04
C ILE A 102 9.39 -8.21 13.10
N VAL A 103 10.48 -7.63 13.63
CA VAL A 103 11.63 -7.19 12.82
C VAL A 103 12.23 -8.36 12.03
N ASP A 104 12.39 -9.52 12.63
CA ASP A 104 12.89 -10.71 11.95
C ASP A 104 11.96 -11.15 10.81
N ALA A 105 10.65 -11.17 11.06
CA ALA A 105 9.66 -11.51 10.02
C ALA A 105 9.67 -10.50 8.86
N LEU A 106 9.79 -9.20 9.16
CA LEU A 106 9.92 -8.14 8.18
C LEU A 106 11.18 -8.31 7.32
N ALA A 107 12.31 -8.62 7.95
CA ALA A 107 13.58 -8.83 7.23
C ALA A 107 13.50 -10.02 6.26
N VAL A 108 12.88 -11.13 6.68
CA VAL A 108 12.64 -12.30 5.83
C VAL A 108 11.72 -11.95 4.66
N PHE A 109 10.63 -11.22 4.91
CA PHE A 109 9.68 -10.82 3.89
C PHE A 109 10.30 -9.87 2.85
N LEU A 110 11.05 -8.86 3.31
CA LEU A 110 11.78 -7.94 2.43
C LEU A 110 12.82 -8.68 1.57
N ARG A 111 13.57 -9.62 2.14
CA ARG A 111 14.52 -10.43 1.38
C ARG A 111 13.83 -11.21 0.27
N ARG A 112 12.66 -11.79 0.54
CA ARG A 112 11.85 -12.48 -0.48
C ARG A 112 11.40 -11.50 -1.57
N LEU A 113 10.88 -10.33 -1.20
CA LEU A 113 10.45 -9.29 -2.15
C LEU A 113 11.61 -8.81 -3.03
N HIS A 114 12.77 -8.53 -2.42
CA HIS A 114 13.97 -8.09 -3.12
C HIS A 114 14.63 -9.18 -4.00
N SER A 115 14.28 -10.46 -3.77
CA SER A 115 14.77 -11.57 -4.61
C SER A 115 14.01 -11.71 -5.93
N ILE A 116 12.89 -10.99 -6.10
CA ILE A 116 12.16 -10.97 -7.38
C ILE A 116 13.05 -10.29 -8.43
N PRO A 117 13.34 -10.94 -9.57
CA PRO A 117 14.18 -10.34 -10.61
C PRO A 117 13.59 -9.04 -11.14
N VAL A 118 14.35 -7.95 -11.09
CA VAL A 118 13.90 -6.62 -11.53
C VAL A 118 13.48 -6.63 -13.01
N CYS A 119 14.13 -7.44 -13.84
CA CYS A 119 13.76 -7.59 -15.26
C CYS A 119 12.34 -8.14 -15.48
N ASN A 120 11.74 -8.77 -14.47
CA ASN A 120 10.37 -9.26 -14.52
C ASN A 120 9.35 -8.21 -14.03
N CYS A 121 9.82 -7.11 -13.42
CA CYS A 121 8.95 -6.06 -12.91
C CYS A 121 8.59 -5.08 -14.04
N PRO A 122 7.30 -4.99 -14.43
CA PRO A 122 6.89 -4.11 -15.51
C PRO A 122 6.73 -2.64 -15.07
N PHE A 123 6.92 -2.36 -13.77
CA PHE A 123 6.66 -1.04 -13.20
C PHE A 123 7.95 -0.25 -13.01
N ASN A 124 7.92 1.01 -13.41
CA ASN A 124 9.02 1.91 -13.13
C ASN A 124 8.79 2.63 -11.78
N GLY A 125 9.66 2.37 -10.82
CA GLY A 125 9.72 3.05 -9.54
C GLY A 125 11.11 3.65 -9.28
N ASP A 126 11.91 3.84 -10.33
CA ASP A 126 13.25 4.36 -10.20
C ASP A 126 13.29 5.79 -9.63
N ARG A 127 14.46 6.19 -9.18
CA ARG A 127 14.68 7.50 -8.57
C ARG A 127 14.26 8.65 -9.47
N VAL A 128 14.56 8.58 -10.77
CA VAL A 128 14.25 9.67 -11.71
C VAL A 128 12.74 9.86 -11.82
N PHE A 129 12.01 8.73 -11.96
CA PHE A 129 10.55 8.74 -12.02
C PHE A 129 9.93 9.25 -10.71
N ARG A 130 10.40 8.75 -9.55
CA ARG A 130 9.89 9.20 -8.23
C ARG A 130 10.14 10.67 -7.97
N LEU A 131 11.31 11.17 -8.31
CA LEU A 131 11.62 12.60 -8.17
C LEU A 131 10.76 13.47 -9.10
N ALA A 132 10.53 13.05 -10.33
CA ALA A 132 9.65 13.77 -11.25
C ALA A 132 8.22 13.84 -10.72
N GLN A 133 7.70 12.72 -10.16
CA GLN A 133 6.38 12.70 -9.51
C GLN A 133 6.32 13.64 -8.30
N ALA A 134 7.33 13.61 -7.41
CA ALA A 134 7.39 14.46 -6.23
C ALA A 134 7.43 15.94 -6.64
N GLN A 135 8.25 16.31 -7.62
CA GLN A 135 8.32 17.67 -8.13
C GLN A 135 7.00 18.13 -8.76
N SER A 136 6.32 17.26 -9.50
CA SER A 136 4.99 17.55 -10.06
C SER A 136 3.96 17.81 -8.95
N ARG A 137 3.96 17.02 -7.88
CA ARG A 137 3.07 17.25 -6.73
C ARG A 137 3.36 18.59 -6.05
N MET A 138 4.63 18.93 -5.83
CA MET A 138 5.04 20.23 -5.29
C MET A 138 4.55 21.39 -6.17
N ASN A 139 4.81 21.33 -7.48
CA ASN A 139 4.44 22.38 -8.43
C ASN A 139 2.92 22.58 -8.50
N ASN A 140 2.13 21.54 -8.23
CA ASN A 140 0.67 21.59 -8.19
C ASN A 140 0.11 21.93 -6.80
N GLY A 141 0.95 22.26 -5.81
CA GLY A 141 0.50 22.60 -4.46
C GLY A 141 -0.14 21.43 -3.70
N LEU A 142 0.21 20.20 -4.06
CA LEU A 142 -0.33 18.96 -3.46
C LEU A 142 0.53 18.46 -2.28
N VAL A 143 1.50 19.26 -1.83
CA VAL A 143 2.35 18.98 -0.67
C VAL A 143 2.37 20.21 0.21
N GLY A 144 2.04 20.06 1.48
CA GLY A 144 2.03 21.11 2.48
C GLY A 144 3.06 20.87 3.59
N ALA A 145 3.34 21.91 4.39
CA ALA A 145 4.27 21.81 5.52
C ALA A 145 3.77 20.86 6.62
N SER A 146 2.47 20.58 6.67
CA SER A 146 1.84 19.63 7.60
C SER A 146 1.95 18.16 7.17
N ASP A 147 2.44 17.88 5.96
CA ASP A 147 2.56 16.53 5.43
C ASP A 147 3.90 15.86 5.82
N PHE A 148 4.77 16.62 6.50
CA PHE A 148 6.09 16.16 6.91
C PHE A 148 6.05 15.56 8.32
N ASP A 149 7.07 14.75 8.63
CA ASP A 149 7.29 14.17 9.96
C ASP A 149 7.53 15.25 11.04
N ASP A 150 7.52 14.83 12.31
CA ASP A 150 7.66 15.73 13.46
C ASP A 150 8.97 16.54 13.41
N GLU A 151 10.07 15.99 12.88
CA GLU A 151 11.36 16.67 12.77
C GLU A 151 11.33 17.79 11.72
N ARG A 152 10.49 17.65 10.70
CA ARG A 152 10.36 18.58 9.57
C ARG A 152 9.03 19.32 9.57
N ASN A 153 8.24 19.16 10.63
CA ASN A 153 6.96 19.84 10.77
C ASN A 153 7.15 21.36 10.67
N GLY A 154 6.41 21.98 9.77
CA GLY A 154 6.50 23.43 9.50
C GLY A 154 7.64 23.86 8.58
N TRP A 155 8.46 22.93 8.08
CA TRP A 155 9.46 23.29 7.07
C TRP A 155 8.78 23.67 5.75
N PRO A 156 9.32 24.69 5.04
CA PRO A 156 8.90 24.96 3.66
C PRO A 156 9.19 23.75 2.77
N VAL A 157 8.27 23.45 1.85
CA VAL A 157 8.39 22.30 0.92
C VAL A 157 9.69 22.35 0.13
N GLU A 158 10.11 23.55 -0.30
CA GLU A 158 11.35 23.79 -1.04
C GLU A 158 12.59 23.47 -0.20
N GLN A 159 12.52 23.67 1.12
CA GLN A 159 13.62 23.33 2.03
C GLN A 159 13.77 21.82 2.12
N VAL A 160 12.68 21.08 2.31
CA VAL A 160 12.69 19.61 2.35
C VAL A 160 13.22 19.05 1.03
N TRP A 161 12.76 19.59 -0.08
CA TRP A 161 13.23 19.22 -1.42
C TRP A 161 14.73 19.41 -1.59
N LYS A 162 15.27 20.54 -1.15
CA LYS A 162 16.70 20.86 -1.21
C LYS A 162 17.54 19.92 -0.34
N GLU A 163 17.08 19.63 0.88
CA GLU A 163 17.81 18.71 1.78
C GLU A 163 17.79 17.28 1.23
N MET A 164 16.65 16.81 0.72
CA MET A 164 16.55 15.51 0.07
C MET A 164 17.56 15.37 -1.08
N HIS A 165 17.72 16.39 -1.93
CA HIS A 165 18.66 16.35 -3.05
C HIS A 165 20.12 16.24 -2.62
N LYS A 166 20.51 16.71 -1.43
CA LYS A 166 21.85 16.54 -0.88
C LYS A 166 22.15 15.06 -0.55
N LEU A 167 21.13 14.28 -0.27
CA LEU A 167 21.23 12.87 0.11
C LEU A 167 21.15 11.91 -1.07
N LEU A 168 20.88 12.41 -2.29
CA LEU A 168 20.59 11.60 -3.47
C LEU A 168 21.77 11.16 -4.36
N PRO A 169 23.07 11.44 -4.09
CA PRO A 169 24.17 10.95 -4.93
C PRO A 169 24.45 9.45 -4.77
N PHE A 170 23.62 8.69 -4.06
CA PHE A 170 23.77 7.24 -3.95
C PHE A 170 23.38 6.53 -5.25
N SER A 171 24.17 5.53 -5.66
CA SER A 171 23.76 4.55 -6.65
C SER A 171 22.93 3.50 -5.93
N PRO A 172 21.59 3.47 -6.11
CA PRO A 172 20.76 2.48 -5.46
C PRO A 172 20.94 1.12 -6.13
N ASP A 173 20.91 0.06 -5.34
CA ASP A 173 20.66 -1.27 -5.85
C ASP A 173 19.21 -1.35 -6.29
N SER A 174 18.97 -1.76 -7.54
CA SER A 174 17.62 -1.90 -8.05
C SER A 174 17.00 -3.19 -7.53
N VAL A 175 15.90 -3.06 -6.78
CA VAL A 175 15.12 -4.18 -6.25
C VAL A 175 13.63 -3.90 -6.43
N VAL A 176 12.80 -4.94 -6.39
CA VAL A 176 11.35 -4.77 -6.31
C VAL A 176 11.00 -4.30 -4.91
N THR A 177 10.24 -3.21 -4.81
CA THR A 177 9.83 -2.63 -3.54
C THR A 177 8.31 -2.66 -3.39
N HIS A 178 7.83 -2.65 -2.14
CA HIS A 178 6.40 -2.53 -1.83
C HIS A 178 5.85 -1.13 -2.17
N GLY A 179 6.66 -0.11 -1.96
CA GLY A 179 6.27 1.29 -2.16
C GLY A 179 5.76 1.98 -0.90
N ASP A 180 5.12 1.23 0.01
CA ASP A 180 4.63 1.71 1.32
C ASP A 180 4.76 0.58 2.37
N PHE A 181 5.99 0.23 2.72
CA PHE A 181 6.28 -0.87 3.64
C PHE A 181 6.17 -0.42 5.09
N SER A 182 4.94 -0.13 5.52
CA SER A 182 4.59 0.27 6.88
C SER A 182 4.05 -0.90 7.70
N LEU A 183 4.04 -0.78 9.03
CA LEU A 183 3.51 -1.81 9.93
C LEU A 183 2.00 -2.03 9.75
N ASP A 184 1.27 -1.05 9.23
CA ASP A 184 -0.16 -1.16 8.95
C ASP A 184 -0.47 -1.99 7.71
N ASN A 185 0.50 -2.14 6.81
CA ASN A 185 0.33 -2.84 5.54
C ASN A 185 0.80 -4.30 5.57
N LEU A 186 1.20 -4.82 6.73
CA LEU A 186 1.77 -6.14 6.91
C LEU A 186 0.91 -6.96 7.86
N ILE A 187 0.38 -8.08 7.40
CA ILE A 187 -0.61 -8.88 8.11
C ILE A 187 0.04 -10.09 8.77
N PHE A 188 -0.15 -10.19 10.07
CA PHE A 188 0.31 -11.28 10.91
C PHE A 188 -0.84 -12.19 11.36
N ASP A 189 -0.57 -13.48 11.40
CA ASP A 189 -1.42 -14.48 12.01
C ASP A 189 -0.55 -15.48 12.78
N GLU A 190 -0.95 -15.82 14.00
CA GLU A 190 -0.20 -16.71 14.90
C GLU A 190 1.32 -16.42 14.97
N GLY A 191 1.68 -15.12 15.03
CA GLY A 191 3.07 -14.65 15.11
C GLY A 191 3.88 -14.75 13.82
N LYS A 192 3.25 -15.05 12.68
CA LYS A 192 3.90 -15.12 11.37
C LYS A 192 3.37 -14.02 10.45
N LEU A 193 4.26 -13.42 9.68
CA LEU A 193 3.88 -12.52 8.61
C LEU A 193 3.31 -13.34 7.44
N ILE A 194 2.00 -13.22 7.20
CA ILE A 194 1.27 -14.03 6.23
C ILE A 194 0.94 -13.31 4.93
N GLY A 195 1.11 -11.99 4.87
CA GLY A 195 0.89 -11.23 3.65
C GLY A 195 1.00 -9.72 3.83
N CYS A 196 0.84 -8.99 2.75
CA CYS A 196 0.80 -7.52 2.76
C CYS A 196 -0.35 -6.98 1.92
N ILE A 197 -0.69 -5.72 2.15
CA ILE A 197 -1.76 -4.96 1.49
C ILE A 197 -1.23 -3.62 1.00
N ASP A 198 -2.00 -2.88 0.22
CA ASP A 198 -1.68 -1.52 -0.28
C ASP A 198 -0.36 -1.45 -1.06
N VAL A 199 -0.18 -2.35 -2.03
CA VAL A 199 1.02 -2.41 -2.86
C VAL A 199 1.08 -1.28 -3.90
N GLY A 200 2.20 -0.56 -3.94
CA GLY A 200 2.52 0.26 -5.12
C GLY A 200 2.26 1.75 -5.02
N ARG A 201 2.43 2.34 -3.86
CA ARG A 201 2.58 3.80 -3.77
C ARG A 201 3.95 4.30 -4.15
#